data_70fd1123a0db2deafd6c0901e1d9ba5f
#
_entry.id   70fd1123a0db2deafd6c0901e1d9ba5f
#
_cell.length_a   1.000
_cell.length_b   1.000
_cell.length_c   1.000
_cell.angle_alpha   90.00
_cell.angle_beta   90.00
_cell.angle_gamma   90.00
#
_symmetry.space_group_name_H-M   'P 1'
#
loop_
_entity.id
_entity.type
_entity.pdbx_description
1 polymer ?
#
loop_
_entity_poly.entity_id
_entity_poly.type
_entity_poly.pdbx_seq_one_letter_code
_entity_poly.pdbx_strand_id
1 'polypeptide(L)'
;MTDAQIALRALSDPADLEPLQPLYEHSDGPSCGFLQGLLDQSHCRAWCLVKDNQPVAAIWYQCVAERAAMVDLRVLASERRQGLGRQLLWASLTALGDVGAVELEVRSSNMAARALYKSLGFSETGLRPKYYATPDGREDAILMTLTLNHGGSAT
;
A
#
# COMPACT_ATOMS: atom_id res chain seq x y z
N MET A 1 11.44 -28.16 -10.51
CA MET A 1 10.67 -27.28 -9.66
C MET A 1 10.52 -25.93 -10.35
N THR A 2 9.31 -25.54 -10.65
CA THR A 2 9.07 -24.26 -11.31
C THR A 2 8.87 -23.17 -10.27
N ASP A 3 9.55 -22.05 -10.45
CA ASP A 3 9.33 -20.90 -9.59
C ASP A 3 7.93 -20.34 -9.82
N ALA A 4 7.30 -19.89 -8.76
CA ALA A 4 6.01 -19.24 -8.87
C ALA A 4 6.14 -17.96 -9.71
N GLN A 5 5.22 -17.78 -10.66
CA GLN A 5 5.18 -16.57 -11.45
C GLN A 5 4.49 -15.46 -10.68
N ILE A 6 5.20 -14.38 -10.45
CA ILE A 6 4.66 -13.21 -9.76
C ILE A 6 4.67 -12.04 -10.75
N ALA A 7 3.52 -11.41 -10.91
CA ALA A 7 3.36 -10.28 -11.82
C ALA A 7 2.61 -9.14 -11.16
N LEU A 8 3.00 -7.92 -11.53
CA LEU A 8 2.30 -6.72 -11.11
C LEU A 8 1.15 -6.44 -12.08
N ARG A 9 -0.03 -6.17 -11.55
CA ARG A 9 -1.21 -5.85 -12.35
C ARG A 9 -1.85 -4.57 -11.83
N ALA A 10 -2.10 -3.61 -12.73
CA ALA A 10 -2.83 -2.41 -12.37
C ALA A 10 -4.31 -2.74 -12.17
N LEU A 11 -4.93 -2.07 -11.20
CA LEU A 11 -6.35 -2.18 -10.92
C LEU A 11 -7.03 -0.92 -11.43
N SER A 12 -8.05 -1.06 -12.26
CA SER A 12 -8.73 0.10 -12.84
C SER A 12 -10.25 -0.06 -12.96
N ASP A 13 -10.75 -1.27 -12.84
CA ASP A 13 -12.16 -1.58 -13.04
C ASP A 13 -12.72 -2.24 -11.77
N PRO A 14 -13.94 -1.91 -11.35
CA PRO A 14 -14.54 -2.59 -10.19
C PRO A 14 -14.54 -4.10 -10.29
N ALA A 15 -14.59 -4.66 -11.50
CA ALA A 15 -14.49 -6.11 -11.69
C ALA A 15 -13.15 -6.69 -11.23
N ASP A 16 -12.10 -5.87 -11.18
CA ASP A 16 -10.79 -6.31 -10.71
C ASP A 16 -10.79 -6.60 -9.20
N LEU A 17 -11.79 -6.10 -8.47
CA LEU A 17 -11.85 -6.28 -7.02
C LEU A 17 -12.39 -7.63 -6.58
N GLU A 18 -13.18 -8.29 -7.43
CA GLU A 18 -13.79 -9.53 -7.04
C GLU A 18 -12.76 -10.59 -6.64
N PRO A 19 -11.70 -10.82 -7.42
CA PRO A 19 -10.66 -11.78 -7.01
C PRO A 19 -9.86 -11.35 -5.78
N LEU A 20 -9.95 -10.07 -5.38
CA LEU A 20 -9.21 -9.55 -4.24
C LEU A 20 -9.94 -9.73 -2.90
N GLN A 21 -11.20 -10.15 -2.92
CA GLN A 21 -12.00 -10.23 -1.71
C GLN A 21 -11.34 -11.02 -0.57
N PRO A 22 -10.67 -12.15 -0.83
CA PRO A 22 -9.99 -12.87 0.26
C PRO A 22 -8.96 -12.05 1.03
N LEU A 23 -8.39 -11.01 0.40
CA LEU A 23 -7.44 -10.12 1.07
C LEU A 23 -8.10 -9.28 2.16
N TYR A 24 -9.41 -9.04 2.06
CA TYR A 24 -10.13 -8.12 2.93
C TYR A 24 -11.08 -8.82 3.90
N GLU A 25 -11.12 -10.13 3.88
CA GLU A 25 -11.92 -10.90 4.82
C GLU A 25 -11.25 -10.88 6.20
N HIS A 26 -12.05 -10.65 7.23
CA HIS A 26 -11.62 -10.72 8.63
C HIS A 26 -10.43 -9.80 8.93
N SER A 27 -10.35 -8.65 8.28
CA SER A 27 -9.23 -7.75 8.48
C SER A 27 -9.67 -6.37 8.94
N ASP A 28 -8.77 -5.69 9.63
CA ASP A 28 -8.93 -4.29 9.97
C ASP A 28 -8.63 -3.42 8.74
N GLY A 29 -9.11 -2.20 8.77
CA GLY A 29 -8.82 -1.24 7.71
C GLY A 29 -9.94 -1.09 6.70
N PRO A 30 -9.67 -0.53 5.52
CA PRO A 30 -10.71 -0.25 4.54
C PRO A 30 -11.42 -1.51 4.07
N SER A 31 -12.73 -1.40 3.87
CA SER A 31 -13.50 -2.49 3.30
C SER A 31 -13.34 -2.54 1.78
N CYS A 32 -13.67 -3.69 1.20
CA CYS A 32 -13.67 -3.84 -0.25
C CYS A 32 -14.62 -2.83 -0.92
N GLY A 33 -15.76 -2.55 -0.28
CA GLY A 33 -16.70 -1.56 -0.80
C GLY A 33 -16.13 -0.15 -0.81
N PHE A 34 -15.40 0.23 0.23
CA PHE A 34 -14.73 1.53 0.26
C PHE A 34 -13.70 1.63 -0.87
N LEU A 35 -12.90 0.59 -1.06
CA LEU A 35 -11.87 0.56 -2.09
C LEU A 35 -12.48 0.58 -3.49
N GLN A 36 -13.63 -0.08 -3.68
CA GLN A 36 -14.34 -0.01 -4.94
C GLN A 36 -14.75 1.43 -5.26
N GLY A 37 -15.21 2.16 -4.26
CA GLY A 37 -15.54 3.58 -4.43
C GLY A 37 -14.32 4.42 -4.82
N LEU A 38 -13.14 4.07 -4.30
CA LEU A 38 -11.91 4.77 -4.68
C LEU A 38 -11.55 4.55 -6.15
N LEU A 39 -11.77 3.35 -6.68
CA LEU A 39 -11.45 3.07 -8.09
C LEU A 39 -12.23 3.95 -9.05
N ASP A 40 -13.42 4.37 -8.66
CA ASP A 40 -14.24 5.25 -9.50
C ASP A 40 -13.73 6.69 -9.52
N GLN A 41 -12.75 7.02 -8.68
CA GLN A 41 -12.19 8.36 -8.61
C GLN A 41 -10.96 8.46 -9.49
N SER A 42 -10.83 9.59 -10.19
CA SER A 42 -9.71 9.82 -11.11
C SER A 42 -8.36 9.88 -10.40
N HIS A 43 -8.36 10.07 -9.09
CA HIS A 43 -7.13 10.21 -8.30
C HIS A 43 -6.63 8.89 -7.73
N CYS A 44 -7.36 7.82 -7.90
CA CYS A 44 -6.97 6.52 -7.36
C CYS A 44 -6.02 5.82 -8.32
N ARG A 45 -4.94 5.28 -7.76
CA ARG A 45 -4.02 4.40 -8.48
C ARG A 45 -3.76 3.19 -7.61
N ALA A 46 -3.94 2.00 -8.16
CA ALA A 46 -3.86 0.78 -7.39
C ALA A 46 -3.25 -0.35 -8.21
N TRP A 47 -2.59 -1.25 -7.53
CA TRP A 47 -1.97 -2.43 -8.14
C TRP A 47 -2.14 -3.64 -7.24
N CYS A 48 -2.06 -4.82 -7.84
CA CYS A 48 -1.93 -6.06 -7.09
C CYS A 48 -0.76 -6.88 -7.61
N LEU A 49 -0.24 -7.73 -6.75
CA LEU A 49 0.64 -8.81 -7.16
C LEU A 49 -0.20 -10.06 -7.37
N VAL A 50 0.04 -10.71 -8.49
CA VAL A 50 -0.62 -11.96 -8.85
C VAL A 50 0.44 -13.06 -8.85
N LYS A 51 0.17 -14.13 -8.12
CA LYS A 51 1.05 -15.29 -8.05
C LYS A 51 0.28 -16.48 -8.59
N ASP A 52 0.74 -17.04 -9.68
CA ASP A 52 0.06 -18.17 -10.35
C ASP A 52 -1.41 -17.85 -10.62
N ASN A 53 -1.68 -16.67 -11.16
CA ASN A 53 -3.00 -16.16 -11.51
C ASN A 53 -3.92 -15.84 -10.32
N GLN A 54 -3.40 -15.85 -9.09
CA GLN A 54 -4.17 -15.49 -7.91
C GLN A 54 -3.63 -14.20 -7.29
N PRO A 55 -4.48 -13.21 -7.02
CA PRO A 55 -4.02 -12.01 -6.31
C PRO A 55 -3.58 -12.39 -4.90
N VAL A 56 -2.39 -11.96 -4.52
CA VAL A 56 -1.81 -12.27 -3.21
C VAL A 56 -1.47 -11.03 -2.40
N ALA A 57 -1.47 -9.86 -3.02
CA ALA A 57 -1.23 -8.59 -2.33
C ALA A 57 -1.82 -7.45 -3.14
N ALA A 58 -2.20 -6.36 -2.47
CA ALA A 58 -2.76 -5.19 -3.14
C ALA A 58 -2.31 -3.92 -2.45
N ILE A 59 -2.14 -2.86 -3.21
CA ILE A 59 -1.75 -1.54 -2.72
C ILE A 59 -2.58 -0.45 -3.40
N TRP A 60 -2.98 0.55 -2.62
CA TRP A 60 -3.90 1.60 -3.05
C TRP A 60 -3.34 2.96 -2.69
N TYR A 61 -3.38 3.88 -3.67
CA TYR A 61 -2.93 5.26 -3.50
C TYR A 61 -4.01 6.23 -3.93
N GLN A 62 -4.06 7.39 -3.28
CA GLN A 62 -4.77 8.57 -3.78
C GLN A 62 -3.71 9.59 -4.17
N CYS A 63 -3.76 10.05 -5.40
CA CYS A 63 -2.76 10.96 -5.94
C CYS A 63 -3.38 12.34 -6.18
N VAL A 64 -2.77 13.37 -5.60
CA VAL A 64 -3.17 14.76 -5.80
C VAL A 64 -1.91 15.56 -6.12
N ALA A 65 -1.90 16.22 -7.27
CA ALA A 65 -0.72 16.92 -7.77
C ALA A 65 0.48 15.97 -7.81
N GLU A 66 1.59 16.32 -7.18
CA GLU A 66 2.81 15.52 -7.21
C GLU A 66 2.94 14.59 -5.99
N ARG A 67 1.87 14.42 -5.23
CA ARG A 67 1.92 13.63 -4.00
C ARG A 67 0.97 12.43 -4.11
N ALA A 68 1.41 11.30 -3.57
CA ALA A 68 0.58 10.11 -3.43
C ALA A 68 0.44 9.77 -1.95
N ALA A 69 -0.79 9.54 -1.52
CA ALA A 69 -1.06 9.04 -0.18
C ALA A 69 -1.41 7.56 -0.28
N MET A 70 -0.65 6.70 0.41
CA MET A 70 -0.96 5.28 0.45
C MET A 70 -2.16 5.06 1.36
N VAL A 71 -3.22 4.50 0.81
CA VAL A 71 -4.46 4.24 1.53
C VAL A 71 -4.41 2.89 2.23
N ASP A 72 -3.88 1.87 1.55
CA ASP A 72 -3.85 0.52 2.09
C ASP A 72 -2.79 -0.30 1.39
N LEU A 73 -2.15 -1.17 2.12
CA LEU A 73 -1.22 -2.19 1.62
C LEU A 73 -1.51 -3.48 2.37
N ARG A 74 -1.76 -4.54 1.62
CA ARG A 74 -2.25 -5.76 2.23
C ARG A 74 -1.70 -6.98 1.51
N VAL A 75 -1.33 -8.00 2.29
CA VAL A 75 -0.82 -9.27 1.78
C VAL A 75 -1.72 -10.38 2.32
N LEU A 76 -2.10 -11.32 1.46
CA LEU A 76 -2.89 -12.48 1.85
C LEU A 76 -2.19 -13.22 2.99
N ALA A 77 -2.97 -13.62 4.02
CA ALA A 77 -2.41 -14.19 5.24
C ALA A 77 -1.50 -15.37 4.97
N SER A 78 -1.89 -16.26 4.05
CA SER A 78 -1.11 -17.45 3.71
C SER A 78 0.19 -17.12 2.97
N GLU A 79 0.34 -15.90 2.47
CA GLU A 79 1.48 -15.48 1.66
C GLU A 79 2.38 -14.49 2.39
N ARG A 80 2.15 -14.25 3.67
CA ARG A 80 2.98 -13.33 4.46
C ARG A 80 4.36 -13.91 4.71
N ARG A 81 5.31 -13.03 5.08
CA ARG A 81 6.70 -13.38 5.40
C ARG A 81 7.50 -13.87 4.19
N GLN A 82 7.06 -13.54 2.98
CA GLN A 82 7.77 -13.89 1.75
C GLN A 82 8.31 -12.65 1.03
N GLY A 83 8.22 -11.49 1.66
CA GLY A 83 8.68 -10.25 1.05
C GLY A 83 7.75 -9.67 0.00
N LEU A 84 6.50 -10.13 -0.09
CA LEU A 84 5.57 -9.66 -1.12
C LEU A 84 5.13 -8.23 -0.90
N GLY A 85 4.92 -7.81 0.35
CA GLY A 85 4.58 -6.42 0.66
C GLY A 85 5.67 -5.47 0.21
N ARG A 86 6.95 -5.83 0.48
CA ARG A 86 8.10 -5.05 0.04
C ARG A 86 8.18 -5.00 -1.48
N GLN A 87 7.98 -6.14 -2.15
CA GLN A 87 8.03 -6.24 -3.60
C GLN A 87 6.96 -5.37 -4.24
N LEU A 88 5.73 -5.44 -3.73
CA LEU A 88 4.61 -4.67 -4.25
C LEU A 88 4.82 -3.17 -4.01
N LEU A 89 5.26 -2.80 -2.83
CA LEU A 89 5.53 -1.39 -2.53
C LEU A 89 6.60 -0.83 -3.46
N TRP A 90 7.72 -1.54 -3.62
CA TRP A 90 8.79 -1.12 -4.51
C TRP A 90 8.30 -0.99 -5.96
N ALA A 91 7.59 -2.01 -6.46
CA ALA A 91 7.10 -2.00 -7.84
C ALA A 91 6.09 -0.88 -8.07
N SER A 92 5.20 -0.62 -7.12
CA SER A 92 4.22 0.45 -7.25
C SER A 92 4.87 1.83 -7.19
N LEU A 93 5.90 2.01 -6.38
CA LEU A 93 6.63 3.27 -6.32
C LEU A 93 7.25 3.59 -7.69
N THR A 94 7.79 2.58 -8.35
CA THR A 94 8.31 2.73 -9.70
C THR A 94 7.20 3.07 -10.69
N ALA A 95 6.06 2.39 -10.58
CA ALA A 95 4.94 2.59 -11.49
C ALA A 95 4.24 3.95 -11.32
N LEU A 96 4.34 4.56 -10.13
CA LEU A 96 3.78 5.89 -9.91
C LEU A 96 4.43 6.97 -10.78
N GLY A 97 5.68 6.78 -11.15
CA GLY A 97 6.34 7.59 -12.16
C GLY A 97 6.59 9.04 -11.77
N ASP A 98 5.61 9.88 -12.01
CA ASP A 98 5.72 11.34 -11.90
C ASP A 98 5.39 11.90 -10.52
N VAL A 99 5.20 11.04 -9.55
CA VAL A 99 4.92 11.45 -8.17
C VAL A 99 6.24 11.87 -7.49
N GLY A 100 6.24 13.00 -6.81
CA GLY A 100 7.43 13.51 -6.11
C GLY A 100 7.54 13.09 -4.66
N ALA A 101 6.44 12.73 -4.03
CA ALA A 101 6.45 12.28 -2.64
C ALA A 101 5.31 11.30 -2.39
N VAL A 102 5.58 10.35 -1.51
CA VAL A 102 4.59 9.37 -1.06
C VAL A 102 4.48 9.46 0.46
N GLU A 103 3.27 9.54 0.95
CA GLU A 103 3.02 9.59 2.40
C GLU A 103 2.09 8.46 2.81
N LEU A 104 2.25 8.05 4.07
CA LEU A 104 1.40 7.02 4.66
C LEU A 104 1.23 7.25 6.14
N GLU A 105 0.23 6.60 6.71
CA GLU A 105 0.03 6.55 8.15
C GLU A 105 0.10 5.10 8.59
N VAL A 106 0.77 4.84 9.71
CA VAL A 106 0.93 3.49 10.24
C VAL A 106 0.72 3.53 11.75
N ARG A 107 0.12 2.47 12.30
CA ARG A 107 -0.04 2.36 13.75
C ARG A 107 1.32 2.37 14.42
N SER A 108 1.44 3.13 15.51
CA SER A 108 2.71 3.21 16.24
C SER A 108 3.20 1.84 16.71
N SER A 109 2.29 0.93 17.00
CA SER A 109 2.60 -0.43 17.45
C SER A 109 3.02 -1.38 16.32
N ASN A 110 2.79 -1.00 15.06
CA ASN A 110 3.09 -1.89 13.94
C ASN A 110 4.57 -1.78 13.56
N MET A 111 5.41 -2.41 14.37
CA MET A 111 6.87 -2.31 14.19
C MET A 111 7.35 -2.94 12.89
N ALA A 112 6.70 -4.03 12.45
CA ALA A 112 7.08 -4.68 11.20
C ALA A 112 6.85 -3.77 9.99
N ALA A 113 5.68 -3.12 9.93
CA ALA A 113 5.39 -2.18 8.84
C ALA A 113 6.31 -0.97 8.89
N ARG A 114 6.54 -0.41 10.08
CA ARG A 114 7.44 0.73 10.23
C ARG A 114 8.85 0.41 9.75
N ALA A 115 9.35 -0.78 10.09
CA ALA A 115 10.66 -1.23 9.63
C ALA A 115 10.70 -1.41 8.12
N LEU A 116 9.64 -1.98 7.53
CA LEU A 116 9.52 -2.14 6.09
C LEU A 116 9.63 -0.79 5.39
N TYR A 117 8.85 0.19 5.83
CA TYR A 117 8.84 1.50 5.18
C TYR A 117 10.19 2.19 5.32
N LYS A 118 10.80 2.13 6.51
CA LYS A 118 12.15 2.70 6.70
C LYS A 118 13.17 2.06 5.78
N SER A 119 13.09 0.75 5.59
CA SER A 119 14.03 0.04 4.72
C SER A 119 13.95 0.48 3.27
N LEU A 120 12.82 1.06 2.86
CA LEU A 120 12.62 1.57 1.50
C LEU A 120 12.85 3.07 1.38
N GLY A 121 13.28 3.72 2.46
CA GLY A 121 13.65 5.13 2.43
C GLY A 121 12.63 6.09 3.04
N PHE A 122 11.51 5.59 3.55
CA PHE A 122 10.56 6.45 4.25
C PHE A 122 11.15 6.91 5.58
N SER A 123 10.86 8.14 5.94
CA SER A 123 11.23 8.70 7.24
C SER A 123 9.98 9.12 8.00
N GLU A 124 10.07 9.09 9.32
CA GLU A 124 8.96 9.53 10.16
C GLU A 124 8.91 11.06 10.12
N THR A 125 7.76 11.61 9.72
CA THR A 125 7.59 13.04 9.52
C THR A 125 6.53 13.66 10.42
N GLY A 126 5.77 12.85 11.15
CA GLY A 126 4.75 13.38 12.02
C GLY A 126 4.08 12.33 12.86
N LEU A 127 3.15 12.78 13.68
CA LEU A 127 2.41 11.94 14.60
C LEU A 127 1.00 12.48 14.73
N ARG A 128 0.00 11.59 14.65
CA ARG A 128 -1.38 11.92 14.97
C ARG A 128 -1.74 11.19 16.25
N PRO A 129 -1.86 11.90 17.38
CA PRO A 129 -2.17 11.25 18.66
C PRO A 129 -3.56 10.62 18.64
N LYS A 130 -3.67 9.44 19.25
CA LYS A 130 -4.94 8.77 19.49
C LYS A 130 -5.78 8.61 18.24
N TYR A 131 -5.16 8.23 17.14
CA TYR A 131 -5.80 8.18 15.83
C TYR A 131 -6.53 6.85 15.58
N TYR A 132 -5.89 5.72 15.90
CA TYR A 132 -6.47 4.40 15.66
C TYR A 132 -7.16 3.86 16.90
N ALA A 133 -8.33 3.26 16.72
CA ALA A 133 -9.04 2.59 17.80
C ALA A 133 -8.35 1.26 18.16
N THR A 134 -8.28 0.97 19.44
CA THR A 134 -7.75 -0.29 19.98
C THR A 134 -8.73 -0.84 21.00
N PRO A 135 -8.63 -2.13 21.39
CA PRO A 135 -9.50 -2.68 22.43
C PRO A 135 -9.44 -1.93 23.75
N ASP A 136 -8.28 -1.36 24.09
CA ASP A 136 -8.06 -0.68 25.37
C ASP A 136 -8.12 0.84 25.27
N GLY A 137 -8.48 1.38 24.10
CA GLY A 137 -8.51 2.83 23.88
C GLY A 137 -8.13 3.21 22.48
N ARG A 138 -7.09 4.03 22.35
CA ARG A 138 -6.63 4.50 21.03
C ARG A 138 -5.11 4.56 21.01
N GLU A 139 -4.53 4.36 19.84
CA GLU A 139 -3.09 4.50 19.67
C GLU A 139 -2.77 5.53 18.60
N ASP A 140 -1.54 6.02 18.63
CA ASP A 140 -1.07 7.03 17.69
C ASP A 140 -0.86 6.48 16.30
N ALA A 141 -0.99 7.35 15.30
CA ALA A 141 -0.54 7.10 13.95
C ALA A 141 0.82 7.78 13.74
N ILE A 142 1.74 7.06 13.16
CA ILE A 142 3.02 7.63 12.73
C ILE A 142 2.88 8.00 11.25
N LEU A 143 3.21 9.24 10.92
CA LEU A 143 3.22 9.70 9.54
C LEU A 143 4.61 9.47 8.98
N MET A 144 4.67 8.87 7.80
CA MET A 144 5.94 8.60 7.12
C MET A 144 5.88 9.11 5.70
N THR A 145 7.00 9.63 5.22
CA THR A 145 7.10 10.23 3.89
C THR A 145 8.36 9.74 3.19
N LEU A 146 8.19 9.44 1.91
CA LEU A 146 9.29 9.15 0.99
C LEU A 146 9.32 10.24 -0.06
N THR A 147 10.45 10.89 -0.24
CA THR A 147 10.65 11.82 -1.34
C THR A 147 11.28 11.08 -2.50
N LEU A 148 10.66 11.19 -3.67
CA LEU A 148 11.13 10.52 -4.88
C LEU A 148 11.85 11.54 -5.76
N ASN A 149 13.06 11.17 -6.17
CA ASN A 149 13.85 11.98 -7.11
C ASN A 149 13.71 11.40 -8.49
N HIS A 150 13.08 12.15 -9.37
CA HIS A 150 12.87 11.70 -10.73
C HIS A 150 13.88 12.34 -11.68
N GLY A 151 14.40 11.51 -12.53
CA GLY A 151 15.08 11.88 -13.76
C GLY A 151 15.99 13.09 -13.70
N GLY A 152 17.18 12.95 -13.23
CA GLY A 152 18.14 14.01 -13.34
C GLY A 152 17.91 15.20 -12.44
N SER A 153 16.96 15.13 -11.56
CA SER A 153 16.74 16.18 -10.58
C SER A 153 17.93 16.28 -9.61
N ALA A 154 18.91 15.51 -9.82
CA ALA A 154 20.15 15.52 -9.03
C ALA A 154 20.98 16.79 -9.24
N THR A 155 20.48 17.68 -9.94
CA THR A 155 21.14 18.98 -10.03
C THR A 155 21.07 19.71 -8.73
#